data_c5aaaa00c37c6ac68c89449ec5b8f682
#
_entry.id   c5aaaa00c37c6ac68c89449ec5b8f682
#
_cell.length_a   1.000
_cell.length_b   1.000
_cell.length_c   1.000
_cell.angle_alpha   90.00
_cell.angle_beta   90.00
_cell.angle_gamma   90.00
#
_symmetry.space_group_name_H-M   'P 1'
#
loop_
_entity.id
_entity.type
_entity.pdbx_description
1 polymer ?
#
loop_
_entity_poly.entity_id
_entity_poly.type
_entity_poly.pdbx_seq_one_letter_code
_entity_poly.pdbx_strand_id
1 'polypeptide(L)'
;MRLPTVAALLIASGANAQTSKAFEKATTVAGVPLQLNGSGTRFKVVFKVYDMAMYLRAPVKTAEAAIAQGGPKKLSFVALRKVSGTDLGLAFMRGLDANNPRDISRKHLTETNQLIAIFSGKSAMQPGETFAMEYVPDQGTTFFIQGQPQGKPLGDAEFFEMVLRIWLGPSPADWRLKDALLSGPP
;
A
#
# COMPACT_ATOMS: atom_id res chain seq x y z
N MET A 1 -16.02 0.67 -66.64
CA MET A 1 -16.74 0.45 -65.39
C MET A 1 -15.70 0.11 -64.33
N ARG A 2 -15.32 1.08 -63.49
CA ARG A 2 -14.27 0.94 -62.46
C ARG A 2 -14.95 0.86 -61.09
N LEU A 3 -14.75 -0.25 -60.41
CA LEU A 3 -15.21 -0.46 -59.01
C LEU A 3 -14.28 0.28 -58.04
N PRO A 4 -14.78 0.95 -56.99
CA PRO A 4 -13.95 1.52 -55.96
C PRO A 4 -13.59 0.48 -54.92
N THR A 5 -12.29 0.41 -54.62
CA THR A 5 -11.73 -0.41 -53.51
C THR A 5 -12.01 0.27 -52.19
N VAL A 6 -12.80 -0.34 -51.33
CA VAL A 6 -13.04 0.11 -49.96
C VAL A 6 -11.87 -0.35 -49.08
N ALA A 7 -11.05 0.60 -48.63
CA ALA A 7 -10.02 0.34 -47.66
C ALA A 7 -10.66 0.28 -46.26
N ALA A 8 -10.66 -0.90 -45.64
CA ALA A 8 -11.07 -1.09 -44.24
C ALA A 8 -9.97 -0.57 -43.30
N LEU A 9 -10.27 0.50 -42.59
CA LEU A 9 -9.41 1.07 -41.56
C LEU A 9 -9.54 0.23 -40.28
N LEU A 10 -8.58 -0.64 -40.01
CA LEU A 10 -8.45 -1.36 -38.74
C LEU A 10 -8.00 -0.38 -37.65
N ILE A 11 -8.95 0.04 -36.81
CA ILE A 11 -8.65 0.78 -35.59
C ILE A 11 -8.13 -0.24 -34.57
N ALA A 12 -6.82 -0.34 -34.42
CA ALA A 12 -6.19 -1.07 -33.35
C ALA A 12 -6.44 -0.30 -32.03
N SER A 13 -7.42 -0.76 -31.24
CA SER A 13 -7.59 -0.33 -29.85
C SER A 13 -6.39 -0.82 -29.05
N GLY A 14 -5.38 0.03 -28.90
CA GLY A 14 -4.27 -0.18 -28.00
C GLY A 14 -4.79 -0.26 -26.57
N ALA A 15 -4.92 -1.46 -26.00
CA ALA A 15 -5.05 -1.65 -24.58
C ALA A 15 -3.75 -1.13 -23.95
N ASN A 16 -3.79 0.05 -23.35
CA ASN A 16 -2.70 0.54 -22.49
C ASN A 16 -2.59 -0.41 -21.30
N ALA A 17 -1.72 -1.41 -21.42
CA ALA A 17 -1.21 -2.15 -20.27
C ALA A 17 -0.40 -1.14 -19.45
N GLN A 18 -0.99 -0.59 -18.38
CA GLN A 18 -0.24 0.20 -17.40
C GLN A 18 0.83 -0.72 -16.81
N THR A 19 2.08 -0.48 -17.24
CA THR A 19 3.26 -1.07 -16.63
C THR A 19 3.31 -0.59 -15.19
N SER A 20 3.41 -1.53 -14.23
CA SER A 20 3.59 -1.19 -12.83
C SER A 20 4.82 -0.30 -12.69
N LYS A 21 4.68 0.82 -11.97
CA LYS A 21 5.80 1.72 -11.72
C LYS A 21 6.82 0.99 -10.86
N ALA A 22 8.05 0.85 -11.35
CA ALA A 22 9.12 0.28 -10.54
C ALA A 22 9.36 1.16 -9.30
N PHE A 23 9.39 0.54 -8.12
CA PHE A 23 9.75 1.22 -6.89
C PHE A 23 11.28 1.37 -6.79
N GLU A 24 11.73 2.49 -6.24
CA GLU A 24 13.16 2.71 -6.00
C GLU A 24 13.74 1.66 -5.03
N LYS A 25 15.01 1.28 -5.23
CA LYS A 25 15.67 0.27 -4.39
C LYS A 25 15.94 0.73 -2.95
N ALA A 26 15.93 2.04 -2.71
CA ALA A 26 16.15 2.64 -1.41
C ALA A 26 15.35 3.93 -1.27
N THR A 27 15.12 4.34 -0.03
CA THR A 27 14.49 5.61 0.33
C THR A 27 15.07 6.10 1.65
N THR A 28 14.70 7.31 2.07
CA THR A 28 15.11 7.87 3.37
C THR A 28 13.86 8.31 4.13
N VAL A 29 13.79 7.96 5.42
CA VAL A 29 12.72 8.39 6.33
C VAL A 29 13.37 8.98 7.58
N ALA A 30 13.04 10.22 7.91
CA ALA A 30 13.63 10.97 9.05
C ALA A 30 15.17 10.90 9.08
N GLY A 31 15.83 11.02 7.92
CA GLY A 31 17.29 10.97 7.80
C GLY A 31 17.89 9.54 7.85
N VAL A 32 17.08 8.51 8.06
CA VAL A 32 17.55 7.11 8.11
C VAL A 32 17.35 6.45 6.74
N PRO A 33 18.42 5.88 6.13
CA PRO A 33 18.30 5.15 4.88
C PRO A 33 17.56 3.83 5.09
N LEU A 34 16.61 3.53 4.19
CA LEU A 34 15.84 2.30 4.15
C LEU A 34 16.05 1.62 2.81
N GLN A 35 16.05 0.29 2.83
CA GLN A 35 16.17 -0.56 1.64
C GLN A 35 14.81 -1.15 1.29
N LEU A 36 14.55 -1.34 0.01
CA LEU A 36 13.38 -2.07 -0.47
C LEU A 36 13.46 -3.51 0.04
N ASN A 37 12.51 -3.91 0.88
CA ASN A 37 12.39 -5.29 1.34
C ASN A 37 11.72 -6.18 0.31
N GLY A 38 10.74 -5.64 -0.38
CA GLY A 38 10.02 -6.30 -1.45
C GLY A 38 8.88 -5.45 -1.97
N SER A 39 8.38 -5.81 -3.13
CA SER A 39 7.26 -5.12 -3.77
C SER A 39 6.40 -6.09 -4.58
N GLY A 40 5.12 -5.77 -4.73
CA GLY A 40 4.20 -6.58 -5.50
C GLY A 40 2.87 -5.90 -5.74
N THR A 41 2.03 -6.57 -6.54
CA THR A 41 0.68 -6.10 -6.88
C THR A 41 -0.35 -6.80 -6.01
N ARG A 42 -1.27 -6.03 -5.42
CA ARG A 42 -2.47 -6.58 -4.79
C ARG A 42 -3.53 -6.88 -5.84
N PHE A 43 -4.06 -8.10 -5.79
CA PHE A 43 -5.22 -8.49 -6.58
C PHE A 43 -6.46 -8.62 -5.69
N LYS A 44 -7.62 -8.26 -6.24
CA LYS A 44 -8.94 -8.64 -5.71
C LYS A 44 -9.63 -9.47 -6.80
N VAL A 45 -9.70 -10.78 -6.56
CA VAL A 45 -10.07 -11.77 -7.58
C VAL A 45 -9.06 -11.71 -8.74
N VAL A 46 -9.44 -11.17 -9.90
CA VAL A 46 -8.58 -11.02 -11.10
C VAL A 46 -8.13 -9.56 -11.33
N PHE A 47 -8.63 -8.62 -10.54
CA PHE A 47 -8.37 -7.20 -10.76
C PHE A 47 -7.16 -6.71 -9.97
N LYS A 48 -6.22 -6.07 -10.65
CA LYS A 48 -5.13 -5.32 -10.01
C LYS A 48 -5.73 -4.11 -9.29
N VAL A 49 -5.39 -3.93 -8.01
CA VAL A 49 -5.92 -2.84 -7.18
C VAL A 49 -4.86 -1.76 -6.96
N TYR A 50 -3.69 -2.15 -6.50
CA TYR A 50 -2.54 -1.26 -6.31
C TYR A 50 -1.24 -2.06 -6.35
N ASP A 51 -0.15 -1.38 -6.67
CA ASP A 51 1.20 -1.85 -6.39
C ASP A 51 1.62 -1.34 -5.00
N MET A 52 2.41 -2.15 -4.30
CA MET A 52 2.90 -1.84 -2.96
C MET A 52 4.38 -2.19 -2.84
N ALA A 53 5.13 -1.35 -2.13
CA ALA A 53 6.50 -1.62 -1.70
C ALA A 53 6.63 -1.43 -0.18
N MET A 54 7.47 -2.25 0.43
CA MET A 54 7.84 -2.16 1.83
C MET A 54 9.33 -1.86 1.95
N TYR A 55 9.67 -0.84 2.74
CA TYR A 55 11.05 -0.43 3.00
C TYR A 55 11.38 -0.58 4.48
N LEU A 56 12.52 -1.20 4.76
CA LEU A 56 13.02 -1.48 6.08
C LEU A 56 14.50 -1.07 6.18
N ARG A 57 15.04 -0.97 7.40
CA ARG A 57 16.47 -0.69 7.62
C ARG A 57 17.39 -1.77 7.06
N ALA A 58 16.97 -3.02 7.18
CA ALA A 58 17.65 -4.18 6.62
C ALA A 58 16.61 -5.15 6.06
N PRO A 59 16.86 -5.79 4.91
CA PRO A 59 15.95 -6.77 4.34
C PRO A 59 15.76 -7.98 5.23
N VAL A 60 14.53 -8.45 5.33
CA VAL A 60 14.13 -9.65 6.08
C VAL A 60 13.17 -10.51 5.26
N LYS A 61 13.09 -11.81 5.58
CA LYS A 61 12.29 -12.78 4.80
C LYS A 61 11.07 -13.31 5.54
N THR A 62 10.84 -12.90 6.79
CA THR A 62 9.68 -13.35 7.57
C THR A 62 8.83 -12.17 8.03
N ALA A 63 7.54 -12.41 8.18
CA ALA A 63 6.60 -11.41 8.67
C ALA A 63 6.95 -10.92 10.07
N GLU A 64 7.31 -11.84 10.95
CA GLU A 64 7.70 -11.58 12.33
C GLU A 64 8.92 -10.66 12.40
N ALA A 65 9.97 -10.95 11.59
CA ALA A 65 11.17 -10.12 11.52
C ALA A 65 10.87 -8.72 10.96
N ALA A 66 9.98 -8.61 9.95
CA ALA A 66 9.60 -7.32 9.39
C ALA A 66 8.80 -6.47 10.40
N ILE A 67 7.87 -7.09 11.12
CA ILE A 67 7.06 -6.42 12.14
C ILE A 67 7.93 -5.99 13.31
N ALA A 68 8.75 -6.89 13.85
CA ALA A 68 9.58 -6.66 15.04
C ALA A 68 10.83 -5.79 14.77
N GLN A 69 11.21 -5.55 13.51
CA GLN A 69 12.39 -4.75 13.22
C GLN A 69 12.23 -3.32 13.77
N GLY A 70 13.17 -2.88 14.58
CA GLY A 70 13.20 -1.52 15.12
C GLY A 70 13.58 -0.47 14.08
N GLY A 71 13.28 0.79 14.39
CA GLY A 71 13.58 1.95 13.56
C GLY A 71 12.48 2.35 12.58
N PRO A 72 12.74 3.35 11.72
CA PRO A 72 11.76 3.79 10.73
C PRO A 72 11.41 2.70 9.73
N LYS A 73 10.16 2.76 9.24
CA LYS A 73 9.63 1.88 8.19
C LYS A 73 8.78 2.69 7.22
N LYS A 74 8.70 2.25 5.96
CA LYS A 74 7.85 2.90 4.96
C LYS A 74 7.09 1.87 4.12
N LEU A 75 5.82 2.15 3.91
CA LEU A 75 4.98 1.49 2.93
C LEU A 75 4.63 2.50 1.83
N SER A 76 4.83 2.15 0.58
CA SER A 76 4.49 2.98 -0.58
C SER A 76 3.52 2.25 -1.47
N PHE A 77 2.55 2.98 -2.03
CA PHE A 77 1.48 2.41 -2.84
C PHE A 77 1.23 3.25 -4.09
N VAL A 78 0.87 2.60 -5.18
CA VAL A 78 0.42 3.22 -6.42
C VAL A 78 -0.91 2.58 -6.81
N ALA A 79 -1.97 3.37 -6.91
CA ALA A 79 -3.27 2.87 -7.33
C ALA A 79 -3.23 2.43 -8.81
N LEU A 80 -3.72 1.24 -9.12
CA LEU A 80 -3.79 0.70 -10.48
C LEU A 80 -5.19 0.80 -11.09
N ARG A 81 -6.17 1.16 -10.27
CA ARG A 81 -7.55 1.40 -10.66
C ARG A 81 -8.17 2.46 -9.76
N LYS A 82 -9.31 3.02 -10.20
CA LYS A 82 -10.11 3.87 -9.33
C LYS A 82 -10.64 3.05 -8.13
N VAL A 83 -10.38 3.54 -6.91
CA VAL A 83 -10.89 2.95 -5.66
C VAL A 83 -11.48 4.08 -4.83
N SER A 84 -12.74 3.96 -4.39
CA SER A 84 -13.35 4.98 -3.54
C SER A 84 -12.66 5.05 -2.18
N GLY A 85 -12.61 6.24 -1.58
CA GLY A 85 -12.05 6.43 -0.24
C GLY A 85 -12.79 5.58 0.80
N THR A 86 -14.10 5.45 0.67
CA THR A 86 -14.93 4.58 1.52
C THR A 86 -14.52 3.11 1.41
N ASP A 87 -14.31 2.60 0.18
CA ASP A 87 -13.88 1.20 -0.02
C ASP A 87 -12.48 0.95 0.56
N LEU A 88 -11.58 1.94 0.44
CA LEU A 88 -10.25 1.88 1.07
C LEU A 88 -10.37 1.81 2.59
N GLY A 89 -11.14 2.71 3.21
CA GLY A 89 -11.36 2.72 4.66
C GLY A 89 -11.96 1.40 5.15
N LEU A 90 -13.00 0.88 4.49
CA LEU A 90 -13.62 -0.40 4.83
C LEU A 90 -12.66 -1.58 4.64
N ALA A 91 -11.83 -1.58 3.60
CA ALA A 91 -10.84 -2.63 3.40
C ALA A 91 -9.77 -2.59 4.50
N PHE A 92 -9.37 -1.39 4.91
CA PHE A 92 -8.43 -1.19 6.01
C PHE A 92 -8.97 -1.73 7.32
N MET A 93 -10.20 -1.34 7.71
CA MET A 93 -10.88 -1.87 8.91
C MET A 93 -10.92 -3.39 8.91
N ARG A 94 -11.39 -4.00 7.83
CA ARG A 94 -11.44 -5.47 7.72
C ARG A 94 -10.07 -6.11 7.87
N GLY A 95 -9.03 -5.49 7.29
CA GLY A 95 -7.67 -5.98 7.42
C GLY A 95 -7.13 -5.90 8.84
N LEU A 96 -7.43 -4.83 9.57
CA LEU A 96 -7.08 -4.66 10.98
C LEU A 96 -7.79 -5.71 11.85
N ASP A 97 -9.10 -5.86 11.71
CA ASP A 97 -9.92 -6.77 12.52
C ASP A 97 -9.54 -8.24 12.29
N ALA A 98 -9.20 -8.61 11.05
CA ALA A 98 -8.85 -9.98 10.70
C ALA A 98 -7.46 -10.41 11.20
N ASN A 99 -6.59 -9.46 11.54
CA ASN A 99 -5.17 -9.74 11.80
C ASN A 99 -4.69 -9.30 13.19
N ASN A 100 -5.56 -8.72 14.01
CA ASN A 100 -5.16 -8.22 15.32
C ASN A 100 -6.12 -8.70 16.43
N PRO A 101 -5.61 -8.94 17.65
CA PRO A 101 -6.45 -9.19 18.82
C PRO A 101 -7.37 -8.00 19.12
N ARG A 102 -8.55 -8.29 19.67
CA ARG A 102 -9.58 -7.27 19.92
C ARG A 102 -9.16 -6.21 20.93
N ASP A 103 -8.35 -6.57 21.90
CA ASP A 103 -7.80 -5.66 22.92
C ASP A 103 -6.85 -4.64 22.28
N ILE A 104 -5.96 -5.08 21.38
CA ILE A 104 -5.06 -4.20 20.60
C ILE A 104 -5.89 -3.26 19.70
N SER A 105 -6.87 -3.79 18.97
CA SER A 105 -7.76 -2.95 18.13
C SER A 105 -8.52 -1.90 18.95
N ARG A 106 -8.97 -2.23 20.16
CA ARG A 106 -9.64 -1.28 21.06
C ARG A 106 -8.69 -0.20 21.60
N LYS A 107 -7.47 -0.58 21.95
CA LYS A 107 -6.45 0.36 22.43
C LYS A 107 -6.17 1.46 21.41
N HIS A 108 -6.14 1.13 20.12
CA HIS A 108 -5.82 2.03 19.02
C HIS A 108 -7.05 2.49 18.22
N LEU A 109 -8.23 2.51 18.84
CA LEU A 109 -9.48 2.89 18.16
C LEU A 109 -9.46 4.34 17.66
N THR A 110 -8.86 5.25 18.43
CA THR A 110 -8.77 6.68 18.07
C THR A 110 -7.93 6.86 16.81
N GLU A 111 -6.75 6.26 16.78
CA GLU A 111 -5.81 6.31 15.64
C GLU A 111 -6.42 5.65 14.41
N THR A 112 -7.10 4.52 14.60
CA THR A 112 -7.81 3.80 13.54
C THR A 112 -8.90 4.68 12.93
N ASN A 113 -9.71 5.36 13.72
CA ASN A 113 -10.76 6.27 13.23
C ASN A 113 -10.17 7.47 12.47
N GLN A 114 -9.06 8.04 12.95
CA GLN A 114 -8.37 9.13 12.26
C GLN A 114 -7.80 8.65 10.90
N LEU A 115 -7.22 7.46 10.84
CA LEU A 115 -6.73 6.87 9.61
C LEU A 115 -7.88 6.63 8.59
N ILE A 116 -9.00 6.10 9.05
CA ILE A 116 -10.19 5.90 8.20
C ILE A 116 -10.69 7.25 7.67
N ALA A 117 -10.70 8.30 8.51
CA ALA A 117 -11.11 9.64 8.10
C ALA A 117 -10.20 10.21 6.99
N ILE A 118 -8.89 9.96 7.04
CA ILE A 118 -7.95 10.35 5.97
C ILE A 118 -8.37 9.73 4.62
N PHE A 119 -8.67 8.44 4.58
CA PHE A 119 -9.11 7.79 3.34
C PHE A 119 -10.51 8.22 2.92
N SER A 120 -11.46 8.30 3.85
CA SER A 120 -12.85 8.69 3.57
C SER A 120 -12.98 10.16 3.16
N GLY A 121 -12.05 11.02 3.56
CA GLY A 121 -11.98 12.41 3.14
C GLY A 121 -11.66 12.60 1.65
N LYS A 122 -11.10 11.57 1.00
CA LYS A 122 -10.87 11.56 -0.45
C LYS A 122 -11.99 10.80 -1.15
N SER A 123 -12.61 11.42 -2.16
CA SER A 123 -13.69 10.78 -2.92
C SER A 123 -13.27 9.47 -3.58
N ALA A 124 -12.09 9.45 -4.20
CA ALA A 124 -11.47 8.25 -4.76
C ALA A 124 -9.96 8.45 -5.00
N MET A 125 -9.21 7.35 -4.94
CA MET A 125 -7.88 7.26 -5.53
C MET A 125 -8.03 6.92 -7.01
N GLN A 126 -7.35 7.69 -7.88
CA GLN A 126 -7.34 7.44 -9.33
C GLN A 126 -6.13 6.56 -9.71
N PRO A 127 -6.16 5.87 -10.86
CA PRO A 127 -5.00 5.15 -11.36
C PRO A 127 -3.77 6.06 -11.44
N GLY A 128 -2.62 5.59 -10.94
CA GLY A 128 -1.37 6.34 -10.88
C GLY A 128 -1.21 7.24 -9.66
N GLU A 129 -2.27 7.50 -8.89
CA GLU A 129 -2.13 8.24 -7.64
C GLU A 129 -1.41 7.41 -6.58
N THR A 130 -0.61 8.10 -5.75
CA THR A 130 0.21 7.47 -4.73
C THR A 130 -0.30 7.76 -3.33
N PHE A 131 -0.13 6.80 -2.44
CA PHE A 131 -0.17 7.04 -1.00
C PHE A 131 0.99 6.32 -0.32
N ALA A 132 1.33 6.78 0.88
CA ALA A 132 2.39 6.19 1.67
C ALA A 132 2.10 6.29 3.17
N MET A 133 2.78 5.44 3.92
CA MET A 133 2.81 5.45 5.38
C MET A 133 4.27 5.41 5.81
N GLU A 134 4.69 6.37 6.63
CA GLU A 134 6.03 6.42 7.18
C GLU A 134 5.93 6.40 8.72
N TYR A 135 6.45 5.34 9.29
CA TYR A 135 6.59 5.22 10.75
C TYR A 135 7.98 5.71 11.17
N VAL A 136 8.00 6.54 12.19
CA VAL A 136 9.23 7.00 12.87
C VAL A 136 9.08 6.72 14.37
N PRO A 137 10.03 6.01 15.01
CA PRO A 137 10.02 5.80 16.47
C PRO A 137 9.81 7.10 17.23
N ASP A 138 9.04 7.07 18.30
CA ASP A 138 8.70 8.18 19.20
C ASP A 138 7.92 9.35 18.53
N GLN A 139 7.69 9.30 17.22
CA GLN A 139 6.88 10.29 16.51
C GLN A 139 5.53 9.74 16.02
N GLY A 140 5.47 8.45 15.71
CA GLY A 140 4.27 7.79 15.16
C GLY A 140 4.31 7.62 13.65
N THR A 141 3.14 7.41 13.05
CA THR A 141 2.94 7.12 11.63
C THR A 141 2.36 8.31 10.90
N THR A 142 3.07 8.83 9.91
CA THR A 142 2.58 9.87 9.00
C THR A 142 2.01 9.22 7.74
N PHE A 143 0.82 9.65 7.34
CA PHE A 143 0.17 9.22 6.10
C PHE A 143 0.32 10.29 5.03
N PHE A 144 0.59 9.87 3.80
CA PHE A 144 0.79 10.77 2.66
C PHE A 144 -0.17 10.39 1.53
N ILE A 145 -0.77 11.38 0.89
CA ILE A 145 -1.49 11.25 -0.37
C ILE A 145 -0.82 12.17 -1.37
N GLN A 146 -0.39 11.64 -2.52
CA GLN A 146 0.34 12.38 -3.55
C GLN A 146 1.55 13.17 -2.97
N GLY A 147 2.28 12.55 -2.04
CA GLY A 147 3.43 13.14 -1.36
C GLY A 147 3.11 14.21 -0.31
N GLN A 148 1.84 14.54 -0.09
CA GLN A 148 1.41 15.52 0.91
C GLN A 148 1.02 14.82 2.21
N PRO A 149 1.57 15.23 3.38
CA PRO A 149 1.20 14.64 4.66
C PRO A 149 -0.26 14.95 5.00
N GLN A 150 -0.94 13.98 5.57
CA GLN A 150 -2.35 14.03 5.94
C GLN A 150 -2.50 14.16 7.46
N GLY A 151 -2.28 15.36 7.95
CA GLY A 151 -2.37 15.66 9.38
C GLY A 151 -1.11 15.35 10.17
N LYS A 152 -1.26 15.20 11.50
CA LYS A 152 -0.17 14.86 12.42
C LYS A 152 0.11 13.35 12.40
N PRO A 153 1.31 12.90 12.78
CA PRO A 153 1.59 11.48 12.97
C PRO A 153 0.63 10.84 13.96
N LEU A 154 0.25 9.57 13.69
CA LEU A 154 -0.71 8.79 14.48
C LEU A 154 -0.02 7.62 15.18
N GLY A 155 -0.44 7.35 16.40
CA GLY A 155 -0.12 6.14 17.16
C GLY A 155 1.36 5.97 17.48
N ASP A 156 1.66 4.83 18.04
CA ASP A 156 2.99 4.38 18.46
C ASP A 156 3.47 3.19 17.60
N ALA A 157 4.51 2.50 18.06
CA ALA A 157 5.06 1.33 17.40
C ALA A 157 4.01 0.20 17.27
N GLU A 158 3.23 -0.04 18.32
CA GLU A 158 2.20 -1.09 18.34
C GLU A 158 1.08 -0.79 17.32
N PHE A 159 0.69 0.49 17.17
CA PHE A 159 -0.25 0.89 16.13
C PHE A 159 0.29 0.60 14.73
N PHE A 160 1.56 0.95 14.45
CA PHE A 160 2.14 0.65 13.14
C PHE A 160 2.30 -0.85 12.88
N GLU A 161 2.67 -1.64 13.89
CA GLU A 161 2.70 -3.10 13.80
C GLU A 161 1.31 -3.68 13.49
N MET A 162 0.27 -3.15 14.15
CA MET A 162 -1.13 -3.51 13.89
C MET A 162 -1.48 -3.23 12.42
N VAL A 163 -1.06 -2.08 11.87
CA VAL A 163 -1.25 -1.73 10.46
C VAL A 163 -0.48 -2.67 9.53
N LEU A 164 0.79 -3.00 9.83
CA LEU A 164 1.59 -3.92 9.02
C LEU A 164 0.94 -5.30 8.87
N ARG A 165 0.26 -5.78 9.92
CA ARG A 165 -0.42 -7.08 9.90
C ARG A 165 -1.53 -7.18 8.87
N ILE A 166 -2.05 -6.07 8.32
CA ILE A 166 -2.98 -6.10 7.18
C ILE A 166 -2.38 -6.86 6.00
N TRP A 167 -1.08 -6.73 5.77
CA TRP A 167 -0.38 -7.40 4.66
C TRP A 167 0.49 -8.57 5.10
N LEU A 168 0.99 -8.56 6.33
CA LEU A 168 1.93 -9.56 6.83
C LEU A 168 1.32 -10.56 7.83
N GLY A 169 0.11 -10.32 8.29
CA GLY A 169 -0.57 -11.14 9.29
C GLY A 169 -1.04 -12.50 8.78
N PRO A 170 -1.75 -13.25 9.63
CA PRO A 170 -2.26 -14.59 9.30
C PRO A 170 -3.40 -14.58 8.28
N SER A 171 -4.12 -13.45 8.10
CA SER A 171 -5.18 -13.27 7.10
C SER A 171 -4.86 -12.06 6.21
N PRO A 172 -3.77 -12.10 5.42
CA PRO A 172 -3.30 -10.93 4.70
C PRO A 172 -4.27 -10.49 3.61
N ALA A 173 -4.20 -9.21 3.25
CA ALA A 173 -5.02 -8.63 2.20
C ALA A 173 -4.87 -9.37 0.84
N ASP A 174 -3.72 -9.99 0.61
CA ASP A 174 -3.40 -10.85 -0.54
C ASP A 174 -2.16 -11.68 -0.21
N TRP A 175 -2.23 -13.02 -0.33
CA TRP A 175 -1.12 -13.92 -0.04
C TRP A 175 0.06 -13.74 -1.00
N ARG A 176 -0.21 -13.53 -2.29
CA ARG A 176 0.84 -13.30 -3.29
C ARG A 176 1.59 -12.00 -3.02
N LEU A 177 0.87 -10.97 -2.58
CA LEU A 177 1.50 -9.71 -2.17
C LEU A 177 2.35 -9.91 -0.91
N LYS A 178 1.86 -10.65 0.10
CA LYS A 178 2.65 -10.99 1.29
C LYS A 178 3.97 -11.65 0.92
N ASP A 179 3.93 -12.67 0.07
CA ASP A 179 5.12 -13.39 -0.40
C ASP A 179 6.08 -12.44 -1.15
N ALA A 180 5.55 -11.58 -2.03
CA ALA A 180 6.34 -10.60 -2.77
C ALA A 180 7.01 -9.56 -1.86
N LEU A 181 6.33 -9.10 -0.80
CA LEU A 181 6.90 -8.16 0.18
C LEU A 181 8.03 -8.78 1.01
N LEU A 182 8.10 -10.11 1.13
CA LEU A 182 9.08 -10.88 1.91
C LEU A 182 10.13 -11.60 1.06
N SER A 183 10.03 -11.52 -0.28
CA SER A 183 10.95 -12.22 -1.18
C SER A 183 12.33 -11.58 -1.31
N GLY A 184 12.51 -10.37 -0.82
CA GLY A 184 13.69 -9.55 -1.05
C GLY A 184 13.51 -8.62 -2.27
N PRO A 185 14.46 -7.69 -2.49
CA PRO A 185 14.43 -6.82 -3.66
C PRO A 185 14.58 -7.65 -4.95
N PRO A 186 13.87 -7.28 -6.03
CA PRO A 186 13.97 -7.94 -7.32
C PRO A 186 15.33 -7.75 -7.97
#